data_be0ca42298bc27a4af2d7610be9088a9
#
_entry.id   be0ca42298bc27a4af2d7610be9088a9
#
_cell.length_a   1.000
_cell.length_b   1.000
_cell.length_c   1.000
_cell.angle_alpha   90.00
_cell.angle_beta   90.00
_cell.angle_gamma   90.00
#
_symmetry.space_group_name_H-M   'P 1'
#
loop_
_entity.id
_entity.type
_entity.pdbx_description
1 polymer ?
#
loop_
_entity_poly.entity_id
_entity_poly.type
_entity_poly.pdbx_seq_one_letter_code
_entity_poly.pdbx_strand_id
1 'polypeptide(L)'
;MAGPLPSFVVGEIYRRWPDLNDPFGGGRQGGISDSAQAPVTFLFTGDSGEQYGYADRFDDEGTFFFSGEGQEGDMQFVRGNKAVRDHSARGKALHLFRTIGKGKGQKYLGEFVYQGHDWVRALDKKKALRDAIIFRLVPVTRLEQLELAAAEDSAEGLTLQESRNRAIAASKVDGAKDSTKGSRTVYDRSRAVRDYVLLRAAGKCELCKEPAPFHRSGGSPYLEPHHTTRVSDGGPDHPQFVAALCPACHREVHYGEHAHTKNLALIERLRSLEPAGRH
;
A
#
# COMPACT_ATOMS: atom_id res chain seq x y z
N MET A 1 -8.93 19.55 6.06
CA MET A 1 -7.63 19.32 6.71
C MET A 1 -7.42 17.81 6.75
N ALA A 2 -6.32 17.29 6.20
CA ALA A 2 -5.98 15.87 6.34
C ALA A 2 -5.68 15.60 7.82
N GLY A 3 -6.30 14.55 8.37
CA GLY A 3 -6.04 14.12 9.75
C GLY A 3 -4.57 13.66 9.94
N PRO A 4 -4.15 13.39 11.18
CA PRO A 4 -2.80 12.93 11.46
C PRO A 4 -2.50 11.63 10.72
N LEU A 5 -1.29 11.52 10.17
CA LEU A 5 -0.80 10.27 9.60
C LEU A 5 -0.32 9.34 10.72
N PRO A 6 -0.71 8.07 10.74
CA PRO A 6 -0.25 7.13 11.74
C PRO A 6 1.22 6.78 11.53
N SER A 7 1.96 6.67 12.64
CA SER A 7 3.33 6.15 12.67
C SER A 7 3.37 4.98 13.64
N PHE A 8 3.38 3.74 13.13
CA PHE A 8 3.41 2.53 13.92
C PHE A 8 4.73 1.78 13.73
N VAL A 9 5.22 1.15 14.80
CA VAL A 9 6.43 0.34 14.78
C VAL A 9 6.06 -1.14 14.70
N VAL A 10 6.57 -1.85 13.70
CA VAL A 10 6.29 -3.28 13.51
C VAL A 10 6.74 -4.08 14.74
N GLY A 11 5.86 -4.94 15.23
CA GLY A 11 6.10 -5.75 16.43
C GLY A 11 5.58 -5.13 17.73
N GLU A 12 5.39 -3.82 17.79
CA GLU A 12 4.83 -3.13 18.95
C GLU A 12 3.35 -3.42 19.15
N ILE A 13 2.87 -3.22 20.40
CA ILE A 13 1.51 -3.52 20.82
C ILE A 13 0.76 -2.22 21.06
N TYR A 14 -0.40 -2.09 20.42
CA TYR A 14 -1.28 -0.93 20.49
C TYR A 14 -2.65 -1.32 21.06
N ARG A 15 -3.27 -0.45 21.82
CA ARG A 15 -4.65 -0.63 22.29
C ARG A 15 -5.61 -0.10 21.24
N ARG A 16 -6.57 -0.91 20.85
CA ARG A 16 -7.47 -0.59 19.73
C ARG A 16 -8.16 0.76 19.88
N TRP A 17 -8.67 1.06 21.08
CA TRP A 17 -9.40 2.31 21.29
C TRP A 17 -8.47 3.51 21.46
N PRO A 18 -7.65 3.59 22.51
CA PRO A 18 -6.94 4.85 22.77
C PRO A 18 -5.81 5.13 21.80
N ASP A 19 -5.19 4.08 21.21
CA ASP A 19 -4.00 4.28 20.38
C ASP A 19 -4.32 4.27 18.87
N LEU A 20 -5.46 3.68 18.44
CA LEU A 20 -5.83 3.55 17.04
C LEU A 20 -7.11 4.32 16.69
N ASN A 21 -8.26 3.90 17.26
CA ASN A 21 -9.54 4.46 16.84
C ASN A 21 -9.80 5.87 17.41
N ASP A 22 -9.26 6.24 18.56
CA ASP A 22 -9.43 7.56 19.14
C ASP A 22 -8.73 8.65 18.30
N PRO A 23 -7.43 8.55 17.99
CA PRO A 23 -6.72 9.56 17.20
C PRO A 23 -7.05 9.52 15.70
N PHE A 24 -7.35 8.34 15.14
CA PHE A 24 -7.49 8.16 13.70
C PHE A 24 -8.91 7.88 13.23
N GLY A 25 -9.85 7.65 14.13
CA GLY A 25 -11.23 7.28 13.81
C GLY A 25 -11.40 5.81 13.41
N GLY A 26 -12.58 5.48 12.85
CA GLY A 26 -12.94 4.13 12.44
C GLY A 26 -13.78 3.37 13.47
N GLY A 27 -14.22 2.16 13.10
CA GLY A 27 -15.10 1.32 13.92
C GLY A 27 -14.39 0.64 15.08
N ARG A 28 -15.02 0.63 16.26
CA ARG A 28 -14.49 -0.05 17.45
C ARG A 28 -14.53 -1.57 17.40
N GLN A 29 -15.32 -2.14 16.48
CA GLN A 29 -15.58 -3.58 16.36
C GLN A 29 -15.35 -4.04 14.93
N GLY A 30 -15.26 -5.37 14.72
CA GLY A 30 -15.05 -5.97 13.41
C GLY A 30 -13.59 -6.15 13.03
N GLY A 31 -13.33 -6.89 11.97
CA GLY A 31 -12.00 -7.17 11.42
C GLY A 31 -11.46 -6.02 10.56
N ILE A 32 -12.35 -5.21 9.99
CA ILE A 32 -12.00 -4.07 9.14
C ILE A 32 -12.56 -2.78 9.75
N SER A 33 -11.70 -1.78 9.94
CA SER A 33 -12.07 -0.48 10.53
C SER A 33 -11.61 0.63 9.60
N ASP A 34 -12.49 1.05 8.70
CA ASP A 34 -12.25 2.13 7.75
C ASP A 34 -12.48 3.50 8.42
N SER A 35 -11.48 4.37 8.41
CA SER A 35 -11.56 5.70 9.01
C SER A 35 -12.19 6.70 8.04
N ALA A 36 -13.09 7.55 8.54
CA ALA A 36 -13.55 8.73 7.83
C ALA A 36 -12.71 9.99 8.14
N GLN A 37 -11.85 9.93 9.17
CA GLN A 37 -11.11 11.10 9.69
C GLN A 37 -9.65 11.11 9.24
N ALA A 38 -9.07 9.94 8.97
CA ALA A 38 -7.69 9.77 8.55
C ALA A 38 -7.60 8.86 7.30
N PRO A 39 -6.54 8.96 6.50
CA PRO A 39 -6.38 8.17 5.28
C PRO A 39 -5.93 6.73 5.59
N VAL A 40 -6.63 6.05 6.49
CA VAL A 40 -6.27 4.70 6.96
C VAL A 40 -7.46 3.77 7.00
N THR A 41 -7.19 2.50 6.79
CA THR A 41 -8.08 1.37 7.08
C THR A 41 -7.31 0.38 7.94
N PHE A 42 -7.75 0.16 9.17
CA PHE A 42 -7.15 -0.81 10.07
C PHE A 42 -7.74 -2.19 9.83
N LEU A 43 -6.89 -3.19 9.74
CA LEU A 43 -7.24 -4.60 9.60
C LEU A 43 -6.82 -5.32 10.88
N PHE A 44 -7.75 -6.09 11.45
CA PHE A 44 -7.52 -6.84 12.67
C PHE A 44 -7.72 -8.32 12.41
N THR A 45 -6.65 -9.09 12.52
CA THR A 45 -6.65 -10.54 12.44
C THR A 45 -6.53 -11.15 13.84
N GLY A 46 -7.04 -12.38 14.01
CA GLY A 46 -6.96 -13.13 15.25
C GLY A 46 -7.57 -14.51 15.08
N ASP A 47 -7.54 -15.31 16.13
CA ASP A 47 -7.94 -16.72 16.13
C ASP A 47 -9.45 -16.95 15.87
N SER A 48 -10.25 -15.87 15.84
CA SER A 48 -11.71 -15.96 15.65
C SER A 48 -12.14 -16.41 14.25
N GLY A 49 -11.25 -16.40 13.26
CA GLY A 49 -11.51 -16.84 11.88
C GLY A 49 -11.45 -18.37 11.70
N GLU A 50 -10.78 -19.10 12.58
CA GLU A 50 -10.60 -20.56 12.49
C GLU A 50 -11.93 -21.32 12.54
N GLN A 51 -12.94 -20.77 13.23
CA GLN A 51 -14.28 -21.36 13.36
C GLN A 51 -15.05 -21.45 12.02
N TYR A 52 -14.61 -20.70 10.99
CA TYR A 52 -15.28 -20.60 9.70
C TYR A 52 -14.50 -21.25 8.57
N GLY A 53 -13.46 -22.05 8.90
CA GLY A 53 -12.70 -22.86 7.94
C GLY A 53 -11.60 -22.13 7.17
N TYR A 54 -11.34 -20.85 7.48
CA TYR A 54 -10.23 -20.09 6.92
C TYR A 54 -9.52 -19.30 8.01
N ALA A 55 -8.28 -19.72 8.33
CA ALA A 55 -7.38 -18.93 9.17
C ALA A 55 -6.64 -17.91 8.32
N ASP A 56 -6.64 -16.65 8.77
CA ASP A 56 -5.77 -15.63 8.23
C ASP A 56 -4.31 -16.08 8.39
N ARG A 57 -3.51 -16.05 7.33
CA ARG A 57 -2.14 -16.57 7.34
C ARG A 57 -1.23 -15.87 6.37
N PHE A 58 0.07 -15.96 6.63
CA PHE A 58 1.09 -15.71 5.63
C PHE A 58 1.34 -16.97 4.79
N ASP A 59 1.66 -16.78 3.52
CA ASP A 59 2.29 -17.82 2.71
C ASP A 59 3.83 -17.76 2.85
N ASP A 60 4.52 -18.71 2.21
CA ASP A 60 5.98 -18.79 2.21
C ASP A 60 6.63 -17.59 1.50
N GLU A 61 5.88 -16.89 0.68
CA GLU A 61 6.32 -15.70 -0.03
C GLU A 61 6.04 -14.38 0.74
N GLY A 62 5.43 -14.45 1.92
CA GLY A 62 5.12 -13.31 2.77
C GLY A 62 3.85 -12.55 2.37
N THR A 63 3.02 -13.08 1.47
CA THR A 63 1.67 -12.56 1.20
C THR A 63 0.74 -12.94 2.36
N PHE A 64 -0.03 -12.00 2.84
CA PHE A 64 -1.01 -12.25 3.89
C PHE A 64 -2.40 -12.49 3.31
N PHE A 65 -2.98 -13.63 3.61
CA PHE A 65 -4.35 -13.98 3.26
C PHE A 65 -5.28 -13.55 4.38
N PHE A 66 -6.14 -12.58 4.09
CA PHE A 66 -7.05 -11.96 5.05
C PHE A 66 -8.50 -12.22 4.67
N SER A 67 -9.29 -12.76 5.60
CA SER A 67 -10.70 -13.05 5.40
C SER A 67 -11.55 -11.77 5.39
N GLY A 68 -12.40 -11.64 4.41
CA GLY A 68 -13.35 -10.53 4.30
C GLY A 68 -14.43 -10.56 5.39
N GLU A 69 -15.15 -9.45 5.49
CA GLU A 69 -16.30 -9.31 6.40
C GLU A 69 -17.58 -9.89 5.81
N GLY A 70 -18.37 -10.51 6.67
CA GLY A 70 -19.70 -11.09 6.40
C GLY A 70 -19.93 -12.27 7.30
N GLN A 71 -21.06 -12.34 8.01
CA GLN A 71 -21.36 -13.43 8.93
C GLN A 71 -22.32 -14.46 8.35
N GLU A 72 -23.22 -14.04 7.45
CA GLU A 72 -24.27 -14.88 6.86
C GLU A 72 -24.38 -14.61 5.36
N GLY A 73 -24.58 -15.68 4.59
CA GLY A 73 -24.67 -15.63 3.13
C GLY A 73 -23.38 -15.23 2.42
N ASP A 74 -23.44 -15.05 1.11
CA ASP A 74 -22.30 -14.70 0.28
C ASP A 74 -21.72 -13.33 0.66
N MET A 75 -20.40 -13.26 0.77
CA MET A 75 -19.72 -12.00 1.02
C MET A 75 -19.81 -11.09 -0.22
N GLN A 76 -19.88 -9.79 0.02
CA GLN A 76 -19.96 -8.79 -1.03
C GLN A 76 -18.92 -7.69 -0.81
N PHE A 77 -18.57 -6.98 -1.88
CA PHE A 77 -17.74 -5.77 -1.80
C PHE A 77 -18.54 -4.56 -1.34
N VAL A 78 -18.99 -4.61 -0.08
CA VAL A 78 -19.66 -3.52 0.63
C VAL A 78 -18.88 -3.16 1.89
N ARG A 79 -19.09 -1.98 2.45
CA ARG A 79 -18.47 -1.54 3.71
C ARG A 79 -16.96 -1.83 3.77
N GLY A 80 -16.51 -2.60 4.77
CA GLY A 80 -15.10 -2.95 4.99
C GLY A 80 -14.47 -3.70 3.81
N ASN A 81 -15.17 -4.67 3.21
CA ASN A 81 -14.65 -5.38 2.04
C ASN A 81 -14.40 -4.42 0.84
N LYS A 82 -15.30 -3.46 0.63
CA LYS A 82 -15.10 -2.42 -0.37
C LYS A 82 -13.93 -1.50 0.02
N ALA A 83 -13.80 -1.17 1.31
CA ALA A 83 -12.71 -0.33 1.80
C ALA A 83 -11.34 -0.96 1.55
N VAL A 84 -11.19 -2.28 1.78
CA VAL A 84 -9.94 -3.01 1.48
C VAL A 84 -9.65 -3.04 -0.02
N ARG A 85 -10.64 -3.41 -0.84
CA ARG A 85 -10.45 -3.49 -2.30
C ARG A 85 -10.08 -2.15 -2.91
N ASP A 86 -10.78 -1.09 -2.51
CA ASP A 86 -10.70 0.23 -3.12
C ASP A 86 -9.74 1.17 -2.35
N HIS A 87 -8.96 0.66 -1.38
CA HIS A 87 -8.13 1.49 -0.51
C HIS A 87 -7.17 2.39 -1.28
N SER A 88 -6.51 1.85 -2.29
CA SER A 88 -5.60 2.58 -3.16
C SER A 88 -6.29 3.74 -3.90
N ALA A 89 -7.43 3.47 -4.54
CA ALA A 89 -8.20 4.50 -5.24
C ALA A 89 -8.76 5.59 -4.31
N ARG A 90 -8.90 5.28 -3.01
CA ARG A 90 -9.41 6.20 -1.97
C ARG A 90 -8.30 6.92 -1.20
N GLY A 91 -7.03 6.70 -1.54
CA GLY A 91 -5.90 7.29 -0.83
C GLY A 91 -5.75 6.79 0.61
N LYS A 92 -5.99 5.50 0.88
CA LYS A 92 -5.94 4.95 2.24
C LYS A 92 -4.91 3.84 2.41
N ALA A 93 -4.19 3.89 3.54
CA ALA A 93 -3.29 2.85 4.02
C ALA A 93 -4.05 1.65 4.58
N LEU A 94 -3.54 0.43 4.36
CA LEU A 94 -3.99 -0.77 5.07
C LEU A 94 -2.97 -1.11 6.16
N HIS A 95 -3.31 -0.88 7.42
CA HIS A 95 -2.48 -1.26 8.56
C HIS A 95 -3.00 -2.54 9.20
N LEU A 96 -2.19 -3.60 9.20
CA LEU A 96 -2.55 -4.90 9.72
C LEU A 96 -2.08 -5.09 11.17
N PHE A 97 -3.01 -5.51 12.01
CA PHE A 97 -2.78 -5.82 13.41
C PHE A 97 -3.24 -7.23 13.75
N ARG A 98 -2.48 -7.93 14.59
CA ARG A 98 -2.87 -9.20 15.17
C ARG A 98 -3.36 -9.03 16.60
N THR A 99 -4.57 -9.46 16.89
CA THR A 99 -5.11 -9.53 18.24
C THR A 99 -4.36 -10.60 19.03
N ILE A 100 -3.71 -10.21 20.13
CA ILE A 100 -2.88 -11.14 20.96
C ILE A 100 -3.63 -11.71 22.16
N GLY A 101 -4.95 -11.47 22.23
CA GLY A 101 -5.86 -11.98 23.25
C GLY A 101 -6.75 -10.91 23.83
N LYS A 102 -7.78 -11.32 24.56
CA LYS A 102 -8.76 -10.40 25.14
C LYS A 102 -8.10 -9.42 26.11
N GLY A 103 -8.16 -8.13 25.79
CA GLY A 103 -7.59 -7.05 26.61
C GLY A 103 -6.05 -6.91 26.53
N LYS A 104 -5.34 -7.75 25.78
CA LYS A 104 -3.86 -7.71 25.67
C LYS A 104 -3.33 -6.80 24.57
N GLY A 105 -4.23 -6.23 23.73
CA GLY A 105 -3.88 -5.31 22.67
C GLY A 105 -3.74 -5.95 21.30
N GLN A 106 -3.20 -5.17 20.37
CA GLN A 106 -3.08 -5.45 18.95
C GLN A 106 -1.61 -5.31 18.55
N LYS A 107 -0.96 -6.41 18.17
CA LYS A 107 0.42 -6.38 17.67
C LYS A 107 0.40 -5.87 16.23
N TYR A 108 1.15 -4.81 15.94
CA TYR A 108 1.28 -4.29 14.60
C TYR A 108 2.15 -5.21 13.73
N LEU A 109 1.62 -5.65 12.59
CA LEU A 109 2.31 -6.53 11.65
C LEU A 109 2.93 -5.77 10.49
N GLY A 110 2.51 -4.53 10.26
CA GLY A 110 3.01 -3.72 9.16
C GLY A 110 1.90 -3.14 8.32
N GLU A 111 2.34 -2.51 7.28
CA GLU A 111 1.50 -1.89 6.28
C GLU A 111 1.46 -2.76 5.03
N PHE A 112 0.28 -2.87 4.41
CA PHE A 112 0.00 -3.79 3.34
C PHE A 112 -0.71 -3.12 2.17
N VAL A 113 -0.59 -3.73 1.00
CA VAL A 113 -1.30 -3.34 -0.22
C VAL A 113 -2.20 -4.49 -0.66
N TYR A 114 -3.43 -4.17 -1.07
CA TYR A 114 -4.32 -5.11 -1.71
C TYR A 114 -3.79 -5.49 -3.10
N GLN A 115 -3.48 -6.77 -3.28
CA GLN A 115 -3.01 -7.33 -4.53
C GLN A 115 -4.15 -7.94 -5.36
N GLY A 116 -5.13 -8.50 -4.68
CA GLY A 116 -6.24 -9.21 -5.29
C GLY A 116 -7.04 -9.99 -4.24
N HIS A 117 -7.95 -10.81 -4.70
CA HIS A 117 -8.77 -11.66 -3.82
C HIS A 117 -9.13 -12.97 -4.51
N ASP A 118 -9.46 -13.96 -3.71
CA ASP A 118 -10.01 -15.25 -4.14
C ASP A 118 -11.43 -15.41 -3.58
N TRP A 119 -12.29 -16.05 -4.36
CA TRP A 119 -13.58 -16.51 -3.89
C TRP A 119 -13.46 -17.95 -3.45
N VAL A 120 -13.84 -18.22 -2.23
CA VAL A 120 -13.70 -19.54 -1.62
C VAL A 120 -15.01 -20.00 -1.03
N ARG A 121 -15.35 -21.27 -1.27
CA ARG A 121 -16.53 -21.89 -0.63
C ARG A 121 -16.25 -22.15 0.85
N ALA A 122 -16.96 -21.52 1.74
CA ALA A 122 -16.81 -21.63 3.19
C ALA A 122 -18.16 -21.75 3.89
N LEU A 123 -18.15 -22.16 5.14
CA LEU A 123 -19.35 -22.15 5.98
C LEU A 123 -19.58 -20.76 6.57
N ASP A 124 -20.80 -20.31 6.59
CA ASP A 124 -21.22 -19.11 7.29
C ASP A 124 -21.52 -19.40 8.78
N LYS A 125 -21.93 -18.36 9.55
CA LYS A 125 -22.29 -18.49 10.96
C LYS A 125 -23.42 -19.46 11.20
N LYS A 126 -24.32 -19.69 10.22
CA LYS A 126 -25.42 -20.63 10.26
C LYS A 126 -25.07 -22.02 9.72
N LYS A 127 -23.79 -22.27 9.41
CA LYS A 127 -23.28 -23.50 8.77
C LYS A 127 -23.82 -23.72 7.35
N ALA A 128 -24.28 -22.68 6.67
CA ALA A 128 -24.64 -22.72 5.26
C ALA A 128 -23.38 -22.46 4.40
N LEU A 129 -23.27 -23.15 3.26
CA LEU A 129 -22.19 -22.88 2.30
C LEU A 129 -22.41 -21.53 1.63
N ARG A 130 -21.35 -20.75 1.56
CA ARG A 130 -21.34 -19.42 0.95
C ARG A 130 -20.08 -19.17 0.14
N ASP A 131 -20.08 -18.13 -0.68
CA ASP A 131 -18.89 -17.57 -1.28
C ASP A 131 -18.25 -16.55 -0.34
N ALA A 132 -17.03 -16.83 0.12
CA ALA A 132 -16.23 -15.98 0.99
C ALA A 132 -15.12 -15.29 0.21
N ILE A 133 -14.83 -14.05 0.57
CA ILE A 133 -13.72 -13.26 0.00
C ILE A 133 -12.47 -13.50 0.84
N ILE A 134 -11.39 -13.91 0.23
CA ILE A 134 -10.06 -13.96 0.84
C ILE A 134 -9.17 -12.95 0.12
N PHE A 135 -8.81 -11.88 0.79
CA PHE A 135 -7.90 -10.85 0.27
C PHE A 135 -6.46 -11.33 0.30
N ARG A 136 -5.71 -11.07 -0.78
CA ARG A 136 -4.26 -11.20 -0.82
C ARG A 136 -3.65 -9.82 -0.56
N LEU A 137 -2.90 -9.72 0.53
CA LEU A 137 -2.27 -8.48 0.99
C LEU A 137 -0.75 -8.66 0.98
N VAL A 138 -0.03 -7.74 0.33
CA VAL A 138 1.44 -7.78 0.24
C VAL A 138 2.03 -6.72 1.15
N PRO A 139 3.05 -7.05 1.99
CA PRO A 139 3.73 -6.05 2.81
C PRO A 139 4.39 -4.97 1.95
N VAL A 140 4.23 -3.70 2.31
CA VAL A 140 4.87 -2.58 1.61
C VAL A 140 6.40 -2.73 1.60
N THR A 141 6.98 -3.15 2.71
CA THR A 141 8.44 -3.39 2.82
C THR A 141 8.97 -4.39 1.80
N ARG A 142 8.15 -5.38 1.41
CA ARG A 142 8.52 -6.34 0.36
C ARG A 142 8.50 -5.69 -1.03
N LEU A 143 7.52 -4.83 -1.31
CA LEU A 143 7.48 -4.07 -2.57
C LEU A 143 8.70 -3.17 -2.69
N GLU A 144 9.07 -2.45 -1.62
CA GLU A 144 10.27 -1.62 -1.57
C GLU A 144 11.55 -2.44 -1.81
N GLN A 145 11.67 -3.63 -1.23
CA GLN A 145 12.81 -4.53 -1.45
C GLN A 145 12.89 -5.04 -2.90
N LEU A 146 11.75 -5.40 -3.49
CA LEU A 146 11.67 -5.82 -4.89
C LEU A 146 12.01 -4.66 -5.84
N GLU A 147 11.57 -3.45 -5.52
CA GLU A 147 11.90 -2.25 -6.27
C GLU A 147 13.40 -1.92 -6.21
N LEU A 148 14.03 -2.08 -5.04
CA LEU A 148 15.47 -1.91 -4.88
C LEU A 148 16.27 -2.98 -5.67
N ALA A 149 15.85 -4.24 -5.61
CA ALA A 149 16.50 -5.33 -6.34
C ALA A 149 16.34 -5.21 -7.86
N ALA A 150 15.16 -4.80 -8.34
CA ALA A 150 14.89 -4.61 -9.77
C ALA A 150 15.49 -3.33 -10.36
N ALA A 151 16.09 -2.48 -9.54
CA ALA A 151 16.76 -1.27 -10.01
C ALA A 151 18.01 -1.54 -10.85
N GLU A 152 18.47 -2.78 -10.94
CA GLU A 152 19.59 -3.19 -11.79
C GLU A 152 19.20 -3.35 -13.27
N ASP A 153 17.91 -3.58 -13.58
CA ASP A 153 17.35 -3.68 -14.93
C ASP A 153 16.65 -2.38 -15.34
N SER A 154 17.40 -1.33 -15.65
CA SER A 154 16.79 -0.08 -16.14
C SER A 154 16.18 -0.28 -17.54
N ALA A 155 15.06 0.42 -17.80
CA ALA A 155 14.42 0.47 -19.11
C ALA A 155 15.32 1.20 -20.13
N GLU A 156 16.21 0.48 -20.80
CA GLU A 156 17.06 1.01 -21.86
C GLU A 156 16.21 1.37 -23.08
N GLY A 157 16.34 2.60 -23.56
CA GLY A 157 15.89 3.04 -24.87
C GLY A 157 14.53 3.70 -24.99
N LEU A 158 13.77 3.91 -23.90
CA LEU A 158 12.50 4.64 -23.95
C LEU A 158 12.69 6.14 -23.81
N THR A 159 11.98 6.94 -24.60
CA THR A 159 11.85 8.38 -24.37
C THR A 159 11.05 8.66 -23.10
N LEU A 160 11.21 9.85 -22.52
CA LEU A 160 10.44 10.28 -21.34
C LEU A 160 8.93 10.17 -21.55
N GLN A 161 8.45 10.53 -22.74
CA GLN A 161 7.02 10.49 -23.06
C GLN A 161 6.49 9.05 -23.20
N GLU A 162 7.26 8.15 -23.80
CA GLU A 162 6.88 6.72 -23.91
C GLU A 162 6.85 6.06 -22.53
N SER A 163 7.87 6.35 -21.70
CA SER A 163 7.92 5.87 -20.32
C SER A 163 6.75 6.38 -19.48
N ARG A 164 6.39 7.68 -19.63
CA ARG A 164 5.21 8.27 -19.00
C ARG A 164 3.90 7.58 -19.41
N ASN A 165 3.70 7.39 -20.71
CA ASN A 165 2.51 6.75 -21.24
C ASN A 165 2.37 5.32 -20.72
N ARG A 166 3.48 4.57 -20.64
CA ARG A 166 3.54 3.21 -20.08
C ARG A 166 3.17 3.21 -18.60
N ALA A 167 3.72 4.13 -17.81
CA ALA A 167 3.42 4.26 -16.38
C ALA A 167 1.93 4.57 -16.13
N ILE A 168 1.35 5.51 -16.88
CA ILE A 168 -0.07 5.87 -16.78
C ILE A 168 -0.97 4.68 -17.21
N ALA A 169 -0.63 3.98 -18.28
CA ALA A 169 -1.39 2.83 -18.73
C ALA A 169 -1.35 1.71 -17.69
N ALA A 170 -0.18 1.45 -17.09
CA ALA A 170 -0.02 0.49 -16.01
C ALA A 170 -0.84 0.85 -14.77
N SER A 171 -0.97 2.14 -14.44
CA SER A 171 -1.74 2.62 -13.28
C SER A 171 -3.27 2.43 -13.43
N LYS A 172 -3.78 2.28 -14.65
CA LYS A 172 -5.22 2.15 -14.95
C LYS A 172 -5.74 0.71 -14.92
N VAL A 173 -4.88 -0.29 -14.75
CA VAL A 173 -5.30 -1.70 -14.78
C VAL A 173 -6.01 -2.04 -13.49
N ASP A 174 -7.35 -2.15 -13.53
CA ASP A 174 -8.17 -2.71 -12.46
C ASP A 174 -7.75 -4.15 -12.16
N GLY A 175 -7.80 -4.52 -10.86
CA GLY A 175 -7.31 -5.78 -10.33
C GLY A 175 -7.63 -6.99 -11.21
N ALA A 176 -6.60 -7.71 -11.61
CA ALA A 176 -6.71 -8.88 -12.46
C ALA A 176 -7.66 -9.94 -11.87
N LYS A 177 -8.59 -10.42 -12.66
CA LYS A 177 -9.52 -11.51 -12.31
C LYS A 177 -8.87 -12.88 -12.15
N ASP A 178 -7.54 -12.98 -12.37
CA ASP A 178 -6.82 -14.25 -12.41
C ASP A 178 -5.73 -14.32 -11.34
N SER A 179 -5.82 -15.29 -10.42
CA SER A 179 -5.05 -15.40 -9.18
C SER A 179 -3.54 -15.56 -9.36
N THR A 180 -3.11 -16.17 -10.45
CA THR A 180 -1.68 -16.43 -10.76
C THR A 180 -0.97 -15.25 -11.40
N LYS A 181 -1.71 -14.28 -11.95
CA LYS A 181 -1.16 -13.10 -12.63
C LYS A 181 -1.06 -11.87 -11.71
N GLY A 182 -1.70 -11.90 -10.54
CA GLY A 182 -1.83 -10.75 -9.64
C GLY A 182 -0.50 -10.17 -9.16
N SER A 183 0.43 -11.00 -8.66
CA SER A 183 1.74 -10.57 -8.17
C SER A 183 2.57 -9.91 -9.26
N ARG A 184 2.60 -10.54 -10.44
CA ARG A 184 3.33 -10.03 -11.60
C ARG A 184 2.77 -8.70 -12.10
N THR A 185 1.45 -8.54 -12.05
CA THR A 185 0.78 -7.30 -12.51
C THR A 185 1.06 -6.11 -11.58
N VAL A 186 1.09 -6.30 -10.25
CA VAL A 186 1.46 -5.25 -9.29
C VAL A 186 2.92 -4.86 -9.46
N TYR A 187 3.81 -5.85 -9.58
CA TYR A 187 5.22 -5.63 -9.83
C TYR A 187 5.48 -4.89 -11.15
N ASP A 188 4.83 -5.29 -12.25
CA ASP A 188 5.00 -4.65 -13.56
C ASP A 188 4.49 -3.20 -13.56
N ARG A 189 3.44 -2.90 -12.78
CA ARG A 189 2.96 -1.52 -12.57
C ARG A 189 3.97 -0.67 -11.81
N SER A 190 4.39 -1.15 -10.66
CA SER A 190 5.37 -0.47 -9.81
C SER A 190 6.67 -0.21 -10.59
N ARG A 191 7.13 -1.20 -11.35
CA ARG A 191 8.29 -1.06 -12.23
C ARG A 191 8.10 0.04 -13.28
N ALA A 192 6.98 0.09 -13.97
CA ALA A 192 6.73 1.09 -15.01
C ALA A 192 6.70 2.52 -14.43
N VAL A 193 6.07 2.71 -13.27
CA VAL A 193 6.04 4.00 -12.57
C VAL A 193 7.42 4.39 -12.07
N ARG A 194 8.15 3.47 -11.46
CA ARG A 194 9.52 3.66 -10.99
C ARG A 194 10.44 4.12 -12.13
N ASP A 195 10.45 3.38 -13.24
CA ASP A 195 11.33 3.67 -14.38
C ASP A 195 11.07 5.07 -14.93
N TYR A 196 9.78 5.44 -15.02
CA TYR A 196 9.41 6.78 -15.44
C TYR A 196 9.85 7.87 -14.45
N VAL A 197 9.62 7.73 -13.14
CA VAL A 197 9.97 8.79 -12.18
C VAL A 197 11.47 8.97 -12.03
N LEU A 198 12.25 7.90 -12.15
CA LEU A 198 13.71 7.97 -12.18
C LEU A 198 14.21 8.70 -13.44
N LEU A 199 13.61 8.42 -14.60
CA LEU A 199 13.91 9.12 -15.86
C LEU A 199 13.49 10.60 -15.77
N ARG A 200 12.30 10.92 -15.22
CA ARG A 200 11.80 12.28 -14.99
C ARG A 200 12.72 13.10 -14.09
N ALA A 201 13.27 12.48 -13.06
CA ALA A 201 14.16 13.12 -12.11
C ALA A 201 15.52 13.50 -12.73
N ALA A 202 15.90 12.88 -13.85
CA ALA A 202 17.14 13.16 -14.59
C ALA A 202 18.38 13.21 -13.66
N GLY A 203 18.48 12.25 -12.74
CA GLY A 203 19.58 12.13 -11.79
C GLY A 203 19.59 13.13 -10.63
N LYS A 204 18.54 13.92 -10.43
CA LYS A 204 18.42 14.90 -9.33
C LYS A 204 17.29 14.51 -8.38
N CYS A 205 17.56 14.58 -7.08
CA CYS A 205 16.53 14.37 -6.04
C CYS A 205 15.37 15.36 -6.23
N GLU A 206 14.13 14.87 -6.30
CA GLU A 206 12.97 15.73 -6.51
C GLU A 206 12.57 16.52 -5.24
N LEU A 207 13.15 16.25 -4.07
CA LEU A 207 12.97 17.04 -2.85
C LEU A 207 14.05 18.11 -2.69
N CYS A 208 15.32 17.75 -2.49
CA CYS A 208 16.42 18.70 -2.25
C CYS A 208 17.01 19.32 -3.51
N LYS A 209 16.74 18.79 -4.70
CA LYS A 209 17.24 19.21 -6.01
C LYS A 209 18.72 18.90 -6.26
N GLU A 210 19.43 18.35 -5.29
CA GLU A 210 20.81 17.97 -5.42
C GLU A 210 20.96 16.75 -6.35
N PRO A 211 22.09 16.59 -7.02
CA PRO A 211 22.41 15.39 -7.78
C PRO A 211 22.34 14.14 -6.90
N ALA A 212 22.08 12.99 -7.52
CA ALA A 212 22.18 11.71 -6.86
C ALA A 212 23.55 11.55 -6.19
N PRO A 213 23.63 11.03 -4.94
CA PRO A 213 24.88 11.01 -4.17
C PRO A 213 25.95 10.10 -4.75
N PHE A 214 25.54 9.13 -5.57
CA PHE A 214 26.43 8.19 -6.27
C PHE A 214 25.70 7.56 -7.45
N HIS A 215 26.45 6.78 -8.25
CA HIS A 215 25.92 6.03 -9.37
C HIS A 215 25.92 4.53 -9.04
N ARG A 216 24.96 3.81 -9.59
CA ARG A 216 24.92 2.34 -9.54
C ARG A 216 26.08 1.73 -10.32
N SER A 217 26.32 0.44 -10.16
CA SER A 217 27.33 -0.30 -10.92
C SER A 217 27.13 -0.18 -12.44
N GLY A 218 25.88 -0.08 -12.90
CA GLY A 218 25.50 0.15 -14.30
C GLY A 218 25.60 1.62 -14.76
N GLY A 219 26.14 2.55 -13.95
CA GLY A 219 26.36 3.96 -14.31
C GLY A 219 25.15 4.88 -14.17
N SER A 220 23.97 4.37 -13.83
CA SER A 220 22.78 5.19 -13.59
C SER A 220 22.81 5.91 -12.23
N PRO A 221 22.30 7.15 -12.10
CA PRO A 221 22.21 7.85 -10.83
C PRO A 221 21.39 7.08 -9.79
N TYR A 222 21.87 7.02 -8.54
CA TYR A 222 21.16 6.34 -7.47
C TYR A 222 20.11 7.26 -6.83
N LEU A 223 18.86 7.04 -7.18
CA LEU A 223 17.69 7.61 -6.51
C LEU A 223 16.73 6.49 -6.12
N GLU A 224 15.92 6.74 -5.12
CA GLU A 224 14.94 5.81 -4.57
C GLU A 224 13.54 6.35 -4.86
N PRO A 225 12.63 5.54 -5.46
CA PRO A 225 11.23 5.91 -5.59
C PRO A 225 10.59 6.06 -4.20
N HIS A 226 9.84 7.13 -4.01
CA HIS A 226 9.11 7.41 -2.78
C HIS A 226 7.66 7.74 -3.11
N HIS A 227 6.73 6.97 -2.56
CA HIS A 227 5.30 7.26 -2.65
C HIS A 227 4.94 8.36 -1.66
N THR A 228 4.55 9.54 -2.13
CA THR A 228 4.23 10.73 -1.31
C THR A 228 2.90 10.62 -0.57
N THR A 229 1.94 9.98 -1.19
CA THR A 229 0.91 9.22 -0.53
C THR A 229 1.52 7.84 -0.44
N ARG A 230 1.82 7.32 0.72
CA ARG A 230 2.37 5.98 0.82
C ARG A 230 1.53 5.08 -0.09
N VAL A 231 2.11 4.06 -0.72
CA VAL A 231 1.33 2.98 -1.36
C VAL A 231 0.34 2.46 -0.33
N SER A 232 0.70 2.54 0.92
CA SER A 232 -0.04 2.44 2.15
C SER A 232 -1.16 3.45 2.32
N ASP A 233 -1.00 4.67 1.92
CA ASP A 233 -2.05 5.70 1.94
C ASP A 233 -2.96 5.57 0.72
N GLY A 234 -2.84 4.45 -0.04
CA GLY A 234 -3.62 4.18 -1.23
C GLY A 234 -3.37 5.18 -2.35
N GLY A 235 -2.23 5.84 -2.32
CA GLY A 235 -1.76 6.52 -3.51
C GLY A 235 -1.65 5.47 -4.61
N PRO A 236 -2.34 5.67 -5.75
CA PRO A 236 -2.17 4.76 -6.86
C PRO A 236 -0.69 4.71 -7.20
N ASP A 237 -0.22 3.57 -7.61
CA ASP A 237 1.04 3.40 -8.33
C ASP A 237 0.93 4.26 -9.62
N HIS A 238 1.04 5.57 -9.43
CA HIS A 238 0.79 6.58 -10.46
C HIS A 238 1.85 7.67 -10.36
N PRO A 239 2.41 8.16 -11.47
CA PRO A 239 3.47 9.17 -11.48
C PRO A 239 3.20 10.44 -10.66
N GLN A 240 1.94 10.81 -10.47
CA GLN A 240 1.52 11.94 -9.63
C GLN A 240 1.83 11.77 -8.14
N PHE A 241 2.03 10.54 -7.68
CA PHE A 241 2.18 10.22 -6.27
C PHE A 241 3.55 9.61 -5.94
N VAL A 242 4.41 9.42 -6.93
CA VAL A 242 5.74 8.85 -6.74
C VAL A 242 6.82 9.88 -7.11
N ALA A 243 7.78 10.09 -6.19
CA ALA A 243 8.94 10.95 -6.36
C ALA A 243 10.24 10.14 -6.37
N ALA A 244 11.26 10.60 -7.08
CA ALA A 244 12.60 10.05 -7.02
C ALA A 244 13.44 10.85 -6.03
N LEU A 245 13.86 10.24 -4.92
CA LEU A 245 14.59 10.89 -3.83
C LEU A 245 15.99 10.32 -3.64
N CYS A 246 16.91 11.15 -3.17
CA CYS A 246 18.17 10.63 -2.64
C CYS A 246 17.92 9.89 -1.31
N PRO A 247 18.81 8.93 -0.90
CA PRO A 247 18.62 8.15 0.32
C PRO A 247 18.42 8.99 1.58
N ALA A 248 19.11 10.12 1.70
CA ALA A 248 18.96 11.02 2.85
C ALA A 248 17.55 11.63 2.92
N CYS A 249 17.06 12.20 1.82
CA CYS A 249 15.71 12.75 1.75
C CYS A 249 14.64 11.66 1.93
N HIS A 250 14.84 10.47 1.36
CA HIS A 250 13.91 9.35 1.50
C HIS A 250 13.78 8.92 2.97
N ARG A 251 14.91 8.79 3.69
CA ARG A 251 14.91 8.51 5.14
C ARG A 251 14.25 9.64 5.92
N GLU A 252 14.51 10.89 5.58
CA GLU A 252 13.97 12.04 6.28
C GLU A 252 12.45 12.15 6.15
N VAL A 253 11.86 11.89 4.98
CA VAL A 253 10.40 11.91 4.79
C VAL A 253 9.69 10.74 5.49
N HIS A 254 10.43 9.67 5.86
CA HIS A 254 9.88 8.57 6.65
C HIS A 254 10.06 8.73 8.15
N TYR A 255 11.19 9.28 8.61
CA TYR A 255 11.61 9.23 10.01
C TYR A 255 12.00 10.58 10.61
N GLY A 256 12.09 11.64 9.79
CA GLY A 256 12.54 12.96 10.23
C GLY A 256 11.49 13.74 11.00
N GLU A 257 11.93 14.67 11.86
CA GLU A 257 11.07 15.58 12.61
C GLU A 257 10.10 16.36 11.70
N HIS A 258 10.55 16.72 10.49
CA HIS A 258 9.76 17.49 9.51
C HIS A 258 9.20 16.63 8.38
N ALA A 259 9.09 15.31 8.55
CA ALA A 259 8.65 14.37 7.53
C ALA A 259 7.33 14.78 6.87
N HIS A 260 6.33 15.14 7.66
CA HIS A 260 5.02 15.55 7.17
C HIS A 260 5.08 16.79 6.28
N THR A 261 5.76 17.86 6.73
CA THR A 261 5.89 19.12 5.97
C THR A 261 6.63 18.90 4.64
N LYS A 262 7.69 18.09 4.66
CA LYS A 262 8.46 17.75 3.45
C LYS A 262 7.66 16.92 2.47
N ASN A 263 6.86 15.98 2.97
CA ASN A 263 5.99 15.18 2.13
C ASN A 263 4.87 16.02 1.49
N LEU A 264 4.29 17.00 2.19
CA LEU A 264 3.33 17.95 1.61
C LEU A 264 3.96 18.77 0.48
N ALA A 265 5.19 19.26 0.68
CA ALA A 265 5.92 20.00 -0.36
C ALA A 265 6.19 19.12 -1.60
N LEU A 266 6.47 17.83 -1.40
CA LEU A 266 6.59 16.87 -2.49
C LEU A 266 5.28 16.69 -3.26
N ILE A 267 4.16 16.54 -2.57
CA ILE A 267 2.82 16.40 -3.18
C ILE A 267 2.50 17.61 -4.07
N GLU A 268 2.74 18.82 -3.60
CA GLU A 268 2.52 20.04 -4.38
C GLU A 268 3.42 20.08 -5.63
N ARG A 269 4.69 19.72 -5.45
CA ARG A 269 5.61 19.63 -6.57
C ARG A 269 5.17 18.61 -7.62
N LEU A 270 4.79 17.41 -7.21
CA LEU A 270 4.36 16.37 -8.13
C LEU A 270 3.09 16.77 -8.89
N ARG A 271 2.16 17.48 -8.25
CA ARG A 271 1.00 18.08 -8.93
C ARG A 271 1.39 19.05 -10.04
N SER A 272 2.48 19.81 -9.85
CA SER A 272 2.97 20.73 -10.87
C SER A 272 3.68 20.01 -12.03
N LEU A 273 4.36 18.90 -11.75
CA LEU A 273 5.05 18.09 -12.75
C LEU A 273 4.10 17.20 -13.56
N GLU A 274 3.06 16.73 -12.91
CA GLU A 274 2.06 15.80 -13.44
C GLU A 274 0.65 16.39 -13.27
N PRO A 275 0.29 17.44 -14.03
CA PRO A 275 -1.05 17.99 -13.93
C PRO A 275 -2.08 16.91 -14.28
N ALA A 276 -3.16 16.85 -13.49
CA ALA A 276 -4.27 15.96 -13.74
C ALA A 276 -4.76 16.18 -15.19
N GLY A 277 -4.68 15.13 -16.01
CA GLY A 277 -5.19 15.21 -17.38
C GLY A 277 -6.66 15.62 -17.33
N ARG A 278 -7.04 16.62 -18.11
CA ARG A 278 -8.46 16.90 -18.37
C ARG A 278 -9.02 15.68 -19.09
N HIS A 279 -9.84 14.92 -18.39
CA HIS A 279 -10.64 13.84 -18.97
C HIS A 279 -11.85 14.42 -19.71
#